data_c20aea75d05b25adc32f2373b9041463
#
_entry.id   c20aea75d05b25adc32f2373b9041463
#
_cell.length_a   1.000
_cell.length_b   1.000
_cell.length_c   1.000
_cell.angle_alpha   90.00
_cell.angle_beta   90.00
_cell.angle_gamma   90.00
#
_symmetry.space_group_name_H-M   'P 1'
#
loop_
_entity.id
_entity.type
_entity.pdbx_description
1 polymer ?
#
loop_
_entity_poly.entity_id
_entity_poly.type
_entity_poly.pdbx_seq_one_letter_code
_entity_poly.pdbx_strand_id
1 'polypeptide(L)'
;MKHRLLLLSAVAMLVMTACEKPKMEVYPRCFSVSETTQVFFSPGNLQYDGTTKKYSFAPTQMTVIGGANRNISDTYGGAIDLFGWGTGNNPMMSSTVGTDYATFVDWGSKMDEPGWRTLSFEEWNYLIQKRPNANKLYGSCAIVNIMGGKDFGMVILPDTWDCDTIDVSYSDNFLKHQYDSELWKKMEKAGAVFLPTAGDRMGNSIAISSVGNEGRYWSSTPITDGCAHYIGFGDFVNEESDGTLRSHGRSVRLVKEITSPSQIPAAK
;
A
#
# COMPACT_ATOMS: atom_id res chain seq x y z
N MET A 1 -67.44 42.08 -33.93
CA MET A 1 -67.15 40.85 -33.24
C MET A 1 -65.63 40.61 -33.38
N LYS A 2 -64.84 40.72 -32.28
CA LYS A 2 -63.39 40.60 -32.27
C LYS A 2 -63.09 39.31 -31.52
N HIS A 3 -62.58 38.26 -32.20
CA HIS A 3 -62.10 37.04 -31.59
C HIS A 3 -60.68 37.27 -31.07
N ARG A 4 -60.48 37.15 -29.77
CA ARG A 4 -59.17 37.09 -29.13
C ARG A 4 -58.73 35.63 -29.09
N LEU A 5 -57.68 35.34 -29.79
CA LEU A 5 -56.93 34.03 -29.74
C LEU A 5 -56.01 34.03 -28.50
N LEU A 6 -56.29 33.16 -27.53
CA LEU A 6 -55.42 32.91 -26.40
C LEU A 6 -54.40 31.86 -26.83
N LEU A 7 -53.11 32.24 -26.92
CA LEU A 7 -51.98 31.31 -26.99
C LEU A 7 -51.64 30.81 -25.58
N LEU A 8 -51.89 29.55 -25.31
CA LEU A 8 -51.29 28.86 -24.16
C LEU A 8 -49.88 28.41 -24.54
N SER A 9 -48.86 29.05 -23.96
CA SER A 9 -47.48 28.57 -24.00
C SER A 9 -47.28 27.55 -22.88
N ALA A 10 -47.19 26.27 -23.24
CA ALA A 10 -46.77 25.21 -22.34
C ALA A 10 -45.23 25.27 -22.17
N VAL A 11 -44.77 25.72 -21.00
CA VAL A 11 -43.37 25.63 -20.61
C VAL A 11 -43.13 24.21 -20.14
N ALA A 12 -42.46 23.40 -20.97
CA ALA A 12 -41.95 22.09 -20.57
C ALA A 12 -40.75 22.29 -19.64
N MET A 13 -40.95 22.12 -18.34
CA MET A 13 -39.84 21.99 -17.37
C MET A 13 -39.15 20.67 -17.62
N LEU A 14 -37.95 20.73 -18.23
CA LEU A 14 -37.04 19.58 -18.31
C LEU A 14 -36.46 19.37 -16.91
N VAL A 15 -37.00 18.43 -16.15
CA VAL A 15 -36.37 17.97 -14.89
C VAL A 15 -35.15 17.16 -15.27
N MET A 16 -33.99 17.79 -15.24
CA MET A 16 -32.72 17.06 -15.28
C MET A 16 -32.57 16.30 -13.94
N THR A 17 -32.98 15.06 -13.90
CA THR A 17 -32.57 14.16 -12.83
C THR A 17 -31.06 13.94 -12.99
N ALA A 18 -30.27 14.60 -12.15
CA ALA A 18 -28.87 14.25 -11.98
C ALA A 18 -28.81 12.78 -11.60
N CYS A 19 -28.26 11.95 -12.48
CA CYS A 19 -28.00 10.56 -12.18
C CYS A 19 -26.91 10.55 -11.11
N GLU A 20 -27.27 10.45 -9.84
CA GLU A 20 -26.30 10.24 -8.77
C GLU A 20 -25.60 8.92 -9.07
N LYS A 21 -24.26 8.98 -9.18
CA LYS A 21 -23.45 7.76 -9.29
C LYS A 21 -23.77 6.87 -8.09
N PRO A 22 -24.00 5.57 -8.29
CA PRO A 22 -24.23 4.66 -7.18
C PRO A 22 -23.05 4.77 -6.20
N LYS A 23 -23.37 5.10 -4.95
CA LYS A 23 -22.37 5.20 -3.89
C LYS A 23 -21.80 3.79 -3.66
N MET A 24 -20.47 3.66 -3.73
CA MET A 24 -19.80 2.39 -3.48
C MET A 24 -20.16 1.90 -2.06
N GLU A 25 -20.52 0.62 -1.93
CA GLU A 25 -20.70 -0.02 -0.64
C GLU A 25 -19.34 -0.14 0.07
N VAL A 26 -19.27 0.33 1.31
CA VAL A 26 -18.02 0.32 2.08
C VAL A 26 -17.99 -0.93 2.96
N TYR A 27 -17.03 -1.80 2.70
CA TYR A 27 -16.88 -3.04 3.44
C TYR A 27 -15.93 -2.88 4.66
N PRO A 28 -16.20 -3.58 5.77
CA PRO A 28 -15.33 -3.54 6.94
C PRO A 28 -13.94 -4.08 6.61
N ARG A 29 -12.90 -3.49 7.21
CA ARG A 29 -11.48 -3.85 7.02
C ARG A 29 -10.97 -3.72 5.58
N CYS A 30 -11.70 -2.99 4.73
CA CYS A 30 -11.34 -2.71 3.35
C CYS A 30 -10.93 -1.25 3.17
N PHE A 31 -10.22 -1.00 2.10
CA PHE A 31 -9.56 0.26 1.80
C PHE A 31 -9.94 0.71 0.40
N SER A 32 -10.53 1.89 0.26
CA SER A 32 -10.79 2.48 -1.05
C SER A 32 -9.50 2.93 -1.71
N VAL A 33 -9.26 2.45 -2.91
CA VAL A 33 -8.11 2.81 -3.77
C VAL A 33 -8.55 3.57 -5.02
N SER A 34 -9.84 3.73 -5.20
CA SER A 34 -10.50 4.61 -6.18
C SER A 34 -11.93 4.93 -5.72
N GLU A 35 -12.70 5.71 -6.50
CA GLU A 35 -14.13 5.95 -6.25
C GLU A 35 -14.99 4.67 -6.29
N THR A 36 -14.50 3.62 -6.93
CA THR A 36 -15.27 2.41 -7.24
C THR A 36 -14.59 1.11 -6.82
N THR A 37 -13.35 1.17 -6.31
CA THR A 37 -12.55 -0.02 -6.03
C THR A 37 -12.12 -0.04 -4.57
N GLN A 38 -12.41 -1.15 -3.90
CA GLN A 38 -11.88 -1.46 -2.57
C GLN A 38 -10.99 -2.69 -2.62
N VAL A 39 -9.99 -2.70 -1.74
CA VAL A 39 -9.03 -3.79 -1.57
C VAL A 39 -8.88 -4.15 -0.10
N PHE A 40 -8.36 -5.35 0.17
CA PHE A 40 -7.70 -5.65 1.44
C PHE A 40 -6.22 -5.94 1.20
N PHE A 41 -5.41 -5.67 2.22
CA PHE A 41 -3.97 -5.88 2.15
C PHE A 41 -3.56 -7.30 2.56
N SER A 42 -2.43 -7.75 2.03
CA SER A 42 -1.74 -8.95 2.48
C SER A 42 -1.40 -8.87 3.98
N PRO A 43 -1.30 -10.02 4.68
CA PRO A 43 -1.06 -10.07 6.13
C PRO A 43 0.33 -9.59 6.56
N GLY A 44 1.24 -9.40 5.63
CA GLY A 44 2.60 -8.92 5.83
C GLY A 44 3.24 -8.52 4.51
N ASN A 45 4.47 -7.99 4.56
CA ASN A 45 5.24 -7.71 3.36
C ASN A 45 5.52 -9.00 2.59
N LEU A 46 5.67 -8.89 1.28
CA LEU A 46 6.08 -9.99 0.45
C LEU A 46 7.51 -10.41 0.78
N GLN A 47 7.74 -11.72 0.81
CA GLN A 47 9.05 -12.35 0.96
C GLN A 47 9.27 -13.38 -0.14
N TYR A 48 10.53 -13.64 -0.48
CA TYR A 48 10.93 -14.72 -1.36
C TYR A 48 12.09 -15.50 -0.74
N ASP A 49 11.95 -16.80 -0.70
CA ASP A 49 12.99 -17.70 -0.19
C ASP A 49 13.80 -18.31 -1.35
N GLY A 50 15.09 -18.01 -1.37
CA GLY A 50 15.99 -18.43 -2.43
C GLY A 50 16.26 -19.95 -2.48
N THR A 51 16.06 -20.68 -1.38
CA THR A 51 16.21 -22.15 -1.33
C THR A 51 14.98 -22.85 -1.89
N THR A 52 13.79 -22.48 -1.39
CA THR A 52 12.53 -23.13 -1.80
C THR A 52 11.97 -22.58 -3.10
N LYS A 53 12.51 -21.45 -3.56
CA LYS A 53 12.03 -20.70 -4.75
C LYS A 53 10.57 -20.30 -4.67
N LYS A 54 10.10 -19.96 -3.45
CA LYS A 54 8.71 -19.61 -3.19
C LYS A 54 8.56 -18.21 -2.65
N TYR A 55 7.46 -17.56 -3.08
CA TYR A 55 6.95 -16.38 -2.47
C TYR A 55 6.06 -16.72 -1.27
N SER A 56 6.08 -15.87 -0.27
CA SER A 56 5.21 -15.94 0.91
C SER A 56 4.98 -14.54 1.49
N PHE A 57 4.07 -14.41 2.41
CA PHE A 57 3.94 -13.19 3.21
C PHE A 57 4.74 -13.32 4.50
N ALA A 58 5.30 -12.23 4.96
CA ALA A 58 5.93 -12.13 6.26
C ALA A 58 4.97 -12.60 7.37
N PRO A 59 5.48 -13.28 8.41
CA PRO A 59 4.62 -13.89 9.46
C PRO A 59 3.85 -12.86 10.29
N THR A 60 4.35 -11.65 10.41
CA THR A 60 3.68 -10.50 11.03
C THR A 60 3.85 -9.26 10.17
N GLN A 61 3.01 -8.24 10.39
CA GLN A 61 3.11 -6.98 9.66
C GLN A 61 4.39 -6.21 9.97
N MET A 62 5.02 -6.43 11.14
CA MET A 62 6.28 -5.79 11.56
C MET A 62 7.54 -6.53 11.07
N THR A 63 7.39 -7.76 10.59
CA THR A 63 8.56 -8.57 10.20
C THR A 63 9.24 -8.02 8.97
N VAL A 64 10.54 -7.74 9.10
CA VAL A 64 11.45 -7.35 8.02
C VAL A 64 12.69 -8.23 8.04
N ILE A 65 13.26 -8.52 6.86
CA ILE A 65 14.48 -9.33 6.74
C ILE A 65 15.73 -8.48 7.02
N GLY A 66 15.63 -7.17 6.75
CA GLY A 66 16.70 -6.22 7.06
C GLY A 66 18.02 -6.53 6.36
N GLY A 67 19.12 -6.58 7.11
CA GLY A 67 20.48 -6.66 6.58
C GLY A 67 20.76 -7.86 5.68
N ALA A 68 20.02 -8.97 5.78
CA ALA A 68 20.25 -10.17 4.95
C ALA A 68 19.91 -9.93 3.46
N ASN A 69 19.09 -8.93 3.13
CA ASN A 69 18.82 -8.53 1.75
C ASN A 69 20.09 -8.16 0.94
N ARG A 70 21.21 -7.79 1.63
CA ARG A 70 22.49 -7.50 0.97
C ARG A 70 23.13 -8.72 0.26
N ASN A 71 22.71 -9.92 0.64
CA ASN A 71 23.24 -11.16 0.08
C ASN A 71 22.59 -11.55 -1.25
N ILE A 72 21.63 -10.74 -1.75
CA ILE A 72 20.89 -11.02 -2.98
C ILE A 72 21.87 -11.34 -4.13
N SER A 73 21.64 -12.48 -4.76
CA SER A 73 22.36 -12.98 -5.93
C SER A 73 21.63 -14.20 -6.49
N ASP A 74 21.97 -14.62 -7.69
CA ASP A 74 21.35 -15.80 -8.33
C ASP A 74 21.58 -17.09 -7.54
N THR A 75 22.59 -17.13 -6.67
CA THR A 75 22.95 -18.29 -5.85
C THR A 75 22.57 -18.15 -4.37
N TYR A 76 22.05 -17.00 -3.95
CA TYR A 76 21.66 -16.80 -2.56
C TYR A 76 20.43 -17.63 -2.19
N GLY A 77 20.60 -18.55 -1.22
CA GLY A 77 19.53 -19.44 -0.74
C GLY A 77 18.67 -18.88 0.38
N GLY A 78 19.00 -17.70 0.93
CA GLY A 78 18.23 -17.09 2.00
C GLY A 78 17.01 -16.31 1.51
N ALA A 79 16.23 -15.78 2.47
CA ALA A 79 15.06 -14.98 2.19
C ALA A 79 15.41 -13.52 1.91
N ILE A 80 14.59 -12.87 1.07
CA ILE A 80 14.61 -11.42 0.77
C ILE A 80 13.20 -10.84 0.85
N ASP A 81 13.07 -9.54 1.15
CA ASP A 81 11.84 -8.75 1.14
C ASP A 81 11.99 -7.36 0.49
N LEU A 82 13.19 -7.09 -0.09
CA LEU A 82 13.47 -5.89 -0.86
C LEU A 82 13.73 -6.25 -2.32
N PHE A 83 12.76 -6.01 -3.18
CA PHE A 83 12.74 -6.42 -4.58
C PHE A 83 13.06 -5.26 -5.52
N GLY A 84 13.81 -5.51 -6.60
CA GLY A 84 13.84 -4.61 -7.75
C GLY A 84 12.47 -4.52 -8.42
N TRP A 85 12.16 -3.40 -9.06
CA TRP A 85 10.84 -3.17 -9.65
C TRP A 85 10.47 -4.23 -10.70
N GLY A 86 9.27 -4.79 -10.59
CA GLY A 86 8.73 -5.73 -11.57
C GLY A 86 9.41 -7.10 -11.65
N THR A 87 10.16 -7.49 -10.63
CA THR A 87 10.95 -8.73 -10.63
C THR A 87 10.17 -10.01 -10.27
N GLY A 88 8.87 -10.08 -10.54
CA GLY A 88 8.06 -11.26 -10.23
C GLY A 88 8.58 -12.56 -10.85
N ASN A 89 9.24 -12.50 -12.03
CA ASN A 89 9.88 -13.68 -12.65
C ASN A 89 11.34 -13.91 -12.22
N ASN A 90 12.01 -12.88 -11.71
CA ASN A 90 13.42 -12.94 -11.30
C ASN A 90 13.63 -12.17 -10.00
N PRO A 91 13.11 -12.67 -8.84
CA PRO A 91 13.15 -11.94 -7.56
C PRO A 91 14.58 -11.70 -7.05
N MET A 92 15.54 -12.54 -7.45
CA MET A 92 16.94 -12.45 -7.03
C MET A 92 17.79 -11.51 -7.89
N MET A 93 17.17 -10.78 -8.83
CA MET A 93 17.87 -9.82 -9.68
C MET A 93 18.50 -8.72 -8.84
N SER A 94 19.80 -8.48 -9.04
CA SER A 94 20.64 -7.57 -8.25
C SER A 94 21.42 -6.54 -9.08
N SER A 95 21.07 -6.35 -10.37
CA SER A 95 21.65 -5.29 -11.19
C SER A 95 21.47 -3.92 -10.55
N THR A 96 22.43 -3.03 -10.72
CA THR A 96 22.35 -1.63 -10.31
C THR A 96 21.84 -0.72 -11.43
N VAL A 97 21.63 -1.26 -12.62
CA VAL A 97 21.19 -0.53 -13.82
C VAL A 97 19.66 -0.59 -13.92
N GLY A 98 19.00 0.55 -13.84
CA GLY A 98 17.52 0.62 -13.84
C GLY A 98 16.88 0.10 -15.12
N THR A 99 17.54 0.25 -16.27
CA THR A 99 17.03 -0.24 -17.56
C THR A 99 17.05 -1.75 -17.72
N ASP A 100 17.81 -2.48 -16.89
CA ASP A 100 17.76 -3.94 -16.85
C ASP A 100 16.41 -4.47 -16.35
N TYR A 101 15.66 -3.63 -15.64
CA TYR A 101 14.31 -3.91 -15.10
C TYR A 101 13.22 -3.38 -16.05
N ALA A 102 13.35 -3.65 -17.35
CA ALA A 102 12.50 -3.06 -18.38
C ALA A 102 11.04 -3.52 -18.34
N THR A 103 10.77 -4.76 -17.90
CA THR A 103 9.44 -5.37 -17.94
C THR A 103 8.89 -5.53 -16.52
N PHE A 104 7.71 -4.99 -16.28
CA PHE A 104 6.99 -5.22 -15.03
C PHE A 104 6.29 -6.58 -15.05
N VAL A 105 6.70 -7.47 -14.14
CA VAL A 105 5.96 -8.69 -13.81
C VAL A 105 5.51 -8.59 -12.36
N ASP A 106 4.19 -8.46 -12.15
CA ASP A 106 3.64 -8.34 -10.82
C ASP A 106 3.92 -9.60 -9.98
N TRP A 107 4.43 -9.41 -8.78
CA TRP A 107 4.70 -10.49 -7.81
C TRP A 107 3.42 -11.22 -7.39
N GLY A 108 2.29 -10.53 -7.38
CA GLY A 108 0.98 -11.11 -7.08
C GLY A 108 0.61 -12.25 -8.03
N SER A 109 1.07 -12.19 -9.29
CA SER A 109 0.89 -13.27 -10.28
C SER A 109 1.65 -14.56 -9.96
N LYS A 110 2.53 -14.53 -8.96
CA LYS A 110 3.38 -15.65 -8.52
C LYS A 110 2.95 -16.26 -7.19
N MET A 111 1.92 -15.69 -6.57
CA MET A 111 1.35 -16.25 -5.36
C MET A 111 0.51 -17.49 -5.67
N ASP A 112 0.55 -18.49 -4.78
CA ASP A 112 -0.25 -19.72 -4.92
C ASP A 112 -1.75 -19.40 -4.93
N GLU A 113 -2.18 -18.40 -4.17
CA GLU A 113 -3.57 -17.91 -4.19
C GLU A 113 -3.71 -16.78 -5.22
N PRO A 114 -4.57 -16.90 -6.22
CA PRO A 114 -4.72 -15.91 -7.28
C PRO A 114 -5.41 -14.62 -6.81
N GLY A 115 -5.23 -13.55 -7.60
CA GLY A 115 -5.91 -12.27 -7.40
C GLY A 115 -5.11 -11.25 -6.59
N TRP A 116 -3.95 -11.60 -6.06
CA TRP A 116 -3.02 -10.63 -5.48
C TRP A 116 -2.39 -9.76 -6.55
N ARG A 117 -2.20 -8.47 -6.23
CA ARG A 117 -1.55 -7.51 -7.12
C ARG A 117 -0.87 -6.39 -6.33
N THR A 118 0.02 -5.68 -7.00
CA THR A 118 0.62 -4.44 -6.50
C THR A 118 -0.30 -3.26 -6.80
N LEU A 119 -0.45 -2.32 -5.88
CA LEU A 119 -1.17 -1.06 -6.13
C LEU A 119 -0.43 -0.21 -7.17
N SER A 120 -1.17 0.49 -8.02
CA SER A 120 -0.63 1.57 -8.85
C SER A 120 -0.29 2.80 -7.99
N PHE A 121 0.42 3.76 -8.57
CA PHE A 121 0.74 5.01 -7.88
C PHE A 121 -0.52 5.84 -7.61
N GLU A 122 -1.44 5.87 -8.57
CA GLU A 122 -2.72 6.55 -8.42
C GLU A 122 -3.58 5.93 -7.31
N GLU A 123 -3.56 4.61 -7.17
CA GLU A 123 -4.27 3.90 -6.11
C GLU A 123 -3.65 4.20 -4.73
N TRP A 124 -2.33 4.21 -4.61
CA TRP A 124 -1.64 4.66 -3.41
C TRP A 124 -2.00 6.10 -3.06
N ASN A 125 -1.97 7.00 -4.05
CA ASN A 125 -2.31 8.40 -3.85
C ASN A 125 -3.79 8.58 -3.44
N TYR A 126 -4.72 7.82 -4.06
CA TYR A 126 -6.11 7.84 -3.64
C TYR A 126 -6.27 7.39 -2.18
N LEU A 127 -5.63 6.30 -1.82
CA LEU A 127 -5.67 5.71 -0.48
C LEU A 127 -5.19 6.68 0.61
N ILE A 128 -4.09 7.40 0.39
CA ILE A 128 -3.47 8.25 1.42
C ILE A 128 -3.89 9.72 1.35
N GLN A 129 -4.44 10.21 0.21
CA GLN A 129 -4.76 11.63 0.05
C GLN A 129 -6.21 11.92 -0.33
N LYS A 130 -6.89 11.03 -1.08
CA LYS A 130 -8.15 11.38 -1.77
C LYS A 130 -9.39 10.70 -1.20
N ARG A 131 -9.27 9.49 -0.61
CA ARG A 131 -10.43 8.82 -0.02
C ARG A 131 -11.04 9.65 1.11
N PRO A 132 -12.33 9.48 1.43
CA PRO A 132 -12.97 10.18 2.53
C PRO A 132 -12.17 10.04 3.84
N ASN A 133 -11.94 11.13 4.56
CA ASN A 133 -11.17 11.20 5.80
C ASN A 133 -9.71 10.72 5.70
N ALA A 134 -9.12 10.71 4.51
CA ALA A 134 -7.77 10.21 4.29
C ALA A 134 -6.77 10.72 5.33
N ASN A 135 -6.76 12.03 5.63
CA ASN A 135 -5.86 12.67 6.60
C ASN A 135 -5.99 12.18 8.06
N LYS A 136 -7.03 11.40 8.39
CA LYS A 136 -7.24 10.76 9.69
C LYS A 136 -7.04 9.24 9.66
N LEU A 137 -6.78 8.68 8.48
CA LEU A 137 -6.76 7.24 8.26
C LEU A 137 -5.36 6.69 7.97
N TYR A 138 -4.31 7.51 8.11
CA TYR A 138 -2.93 7.03 8.07
C TYR A 138 -2.00 7.93 8.88
N GLY A 139 -0.88 7.39 9.32
CA GLY A 139 0.14 8.17 10.01
C GLY A 139 1.37 7.34 10.39
N SER A 140 2.49 8.04 10.63
CA SER A 140 3.70 7.43 11.16
C SER A 140 3.51 7.09 12.63
N CYS A 141 3.96 5.91 13.05
CA CYS A 141 3.82 5.44 14.42
C CYS A 141 4.93 4.47 14.83
N ALA A 142 4.99 4.18 16.13
CA ALA A 142 5.79 3.12 16.70
C ALA A 142 4.92 2.08 17.39
N ILE A 143 5.14 0.80 17.08
CA ILE A 143 4.57 -0.32 17.84
C ILE A 143 5.57 -0.73 18.92
N VAL A 144 5.17 -0.65 20.16
CA VAL A 144 6.03 -0.97 21.32
C VAL A 144 5.78 -2.41 21.73
N ASN A 145 6.80 -3.26 21.61
CA ASN A 145 6.71 -4.65 22.05
C ASN A 145 6.87 -4.78 23.58
N ILE A 146 6.57 -5.97 24.10
CA ILE A 146 6.58 -6.24 25.55
C ILE A 146 7.94 -6.05 26.23
N MET A 147 9.03 -6.02 25.48
CA MET A 147 10.39 -5.76 25.98
C MET A 147 10.81 -4.29 25.82
N GLY A 148 9.92 -3.42 25.37
CA GLY A 148 10.17 -1.99 25.14
C GLY A 148 10.88 -1.67 23.82
N GLY A 149 11.17 -2.66 22.97
CA GLY A 149 11.61 -2.43 21.60
C GLY A 149 10.51 -1.79 20.77
N LYS A 150 10.89 -1.07 19.72
CA LYS A 150 9.95 -0.33 18.87
C LYS A 150 10.12 -0.72 17.42
N ASP A 151 9.00 -1.05 16.78
CA ASP A 151 8.89 -1.22 15.34
C ASP A 151 8.29 0.07 14.77
N PHE A 152 9.07 0.79 13.96
CA PHE A 152 8.64 2.03 13.32
C PHE A 152 7.98 1.74 11.97
N GLY A 153 6.96 2.51 11.64
CA GLY A 153 6.23 2.32 10.39
C GLY A 153 5.13 3.32 10.17
N MET A 154 4.37 3.09 9.12
CA MET A 154 3.13 3.79 8.82
C MET A 154 1.94 2.87 9.08
N VAL A 155 0.99 3.34 9.86
CA VAL A 155 -0.31 2.68 10.00
C VAL A 155 -1.27 3.23 8.95
N ILE A 156 -2.06 2.35 8.34
CA ILE A 156 -3.18 2.69 7.46
C ILE A 156 -4.43 2.03 8.03
N LEU A 157 -5.49 2.81 8.19
CA LEU A 157 -6.75 2.37 8.76
C LEU A 157 -7.80 2.14 7.67
N PRO A 158 -8.69 1.14 7.81
CA PRO A 158 -9.75 0.89 6.83
C PRO A 158 -10.78 2.03 6.78
N ASP A 159 -11.56 2.09 5.71
CA ASP A 159 -12.53 3.16 5.47
C ASP A 159 -13.63 3.24 6.54
N THR A 160 -13.92 2.12 7.20
CA THR A 160 -14.92 2.02 8.28
C THR A 160 -14.36 2.33 9.66
N TRP A 161 -13.12 2.82 9.74
CA TRP A 161 -12.50 3.13 11.03
C TRP A 161 -13.20 4.27 11.73
N ASP A 162 -13.43 4.09 13.04
CA ASP A 162 -13.91 5.16 13.91
C ASP A 162 -12.73 6.07 14.29
N CYS A 163 -12.60 7.18 13.58
CA CYS A 163 -11.50 8.14 13.75
C CYS A 163 -11.49 8.86 15.11
N ASP A 164 -12.56 8.77 15.89
CA ASP A 164 -12.65 9.40 17.20
C ASP A 164 -12.04 8.52 18.31
N THR A 165 -11.74 7.26 18.00
CA THR A 165 -11.27 6.28 19.00
C THR A 165 -9.74 6.29 19.14
N ILE A 166 -8.97 6.44 18.08
CA ILE A 166 -7.51 6.42 18.06
C ILE A 166 -7.00 7.43 17.05
N ASP A 167 -6.22 8.41 17.54
CA ASP A 167 -5.54 9.38 16.66
C ASP A 167 -4.33 8.71 15.99
N VAL A 168 -4.34 8.73 14.65
CA VAL A 168 -3.25 8.27 13.80
C VAL A 168 -2.83 9.37 12.83
N SER A 169 -3.27 10.62 13.06
CA SER A 169 -2.99 11.72 12.15
C SER A 169 -1.51 11.80 11.81
N TYR A 170 -1.25 12.06 10.53
CA TYR A 170 0.09 12.10 10.00
C TYR A 170 1.06 12.95 10.85
N SER A 171 2.26 12.43 11.06
CA SER A 171 3.40 13.13 11.66
C SER A 171 4.69 12.56 11.08
N ASP A 172 5.69 13.39 10.88
CA ASP A 172 7.07 13.00 10.57
C ASP A 172 7.81 12.37 11.77
N ASN A 173 7.23 12.50 12.96
CA ASN A 173 7.78 11.92 14.18
C ASN A 173 7.06 10.62 14.55
N PHE A 174 7.68 9.48 14.32
CA PHE A 174 7.18 8.16 14.71
C PHE A 174 6.80 8.03 16.18
N LEU A 175 7.45 8.81 17.06
CA LEU A 175 7.20 8.75 18.49
C LEU A 175 5.98 9.57 18.93
N LYS A 176 5.38 10.35 18.03
CA LYS A 176 4.13 11.07 18.34
C LYS A 176 2.98 10.10 18.63
N HIS A 177 2.89 9.01 17.87
CA HIS A 177 1.90 7.97 18.05
C HIS A 177 2.59 6.67 18.42
N GLN A 178 2.39 6.21 19.65
CA GLN A 178 2.94 4.96 20.13
C GLN A 178 1.82 4.06 20.60
N TYR A 179 1.78 2.84 20.07
CA TYR A 179 0.81 1.83 20.42
C TYR A 179 1.54 0.64 21.04
N ASP A 180 1.10 0.20 22.22
CA ASP A 180 1.60 -1.05 22.77
C ASP A 180 1.08 -2.26 21.98
N SER A 181 1.69 -3.41 22.21
CA SER A 181 1.36 -4.63 21.47
C SER A 181 -0.08 -5.09 21.65
N GLU A 182 -0.72 -4.79 22.78
CA GLU A 182 -2.11 -5.18 23.05
C GLU A 182 -3.09 -4.26 22.30
N LEU A 183 -2.82 -2.96 22.27
CA LEU A 183 -3.60 -2.02 21.47
C LEU A 183 -3.41 -2.32 19.98
N TRP A 184 -2.17 -2.58 19.55
CA TRP A 184 -1.91 -2.96 18.17
C TRP A 184 -2.70 -4.19 17.73
N LYS A 185 -2.73 -5.27 18.53
CA LYS A 185 -3.54 -6.45 18.23
C LYS A 185 -5.03 -6.12 18.01
N LYS A 186 -5.58 -5.19 18.80
CA LYS A 186 -6.96 -4.74 18.62
C LYS A 186 -7.13 -3.96 17.33
N MET A 187 -6.19 -3.07 17.00
CA MET A 187 -6.19 -2.31 15.75
C MET A 187 -6.09 -3.25 14.55
N GLU A 188 -5.14 -4.18 14.57
CA GLU A 188 -4.93 -5.17 13.51
C GLU A 188 -6.18 -6.06 13.31
N LYS A 189 -6.79 -6.53 14.38
CA LYS A 189 -8.05 -7.28 14.33
C LYS A 189 -9.19 -6.46 13.72
N ALA A 190 -9.21 -5.15 13.94
CA ALA A 190 -10.15 -4.22 13.33
C ALA A 190 -9.81 -3.87 11.87
N GLY A 191 -8.68 -4.35 11.35
CA GLY A 191 -8.24 -4.21 9.96
C GLY A 191 -7.13 -3.20 9.72
N ALA A 192 -6.51 -2.64 10.76
CA ALA A 192 -5.37 -1.75 10.59
C ALA A 192 -4.20 -2.47 9.90
N VAL A 193 -3.55 -1.78 8.99
CA VAL A 193 -2.37 -2.23 8.25
C VAL A 193 -1.15 -1.47 8.75
N PHE A 194 -0.08 -2.19 9.04
CA PHE A 194 1.22 -1.61 9.38
C PHE A 194 2.22 -1.87 8.26
N LEU A 195 2.84 -0.81 7.79
CA LEU A 195 3.92 -0.83 6.82
C LEU A 195 5.23 -0.51 7.55
N PRO A 196 6.10 -1.49 7.84
CA PRO A 196 7.34 -1.26 8.58
C PRO A 196 8.37 -0.46 7.77
N THR A 197 9.27 0.22 8.51
CA THR A 197 10.44 0.91 7.96
C THR A 197 11.54 -0.08 7.58
N ALA A 198 11.34 -0.81 6.48
CA ALA A 198 12.27 -1.84 6.01
C ALA A 198 13.52 -1.28 5.29
N GLY A 199 13.56 0.05 5.05
CA GLY A 199 14.60 0.70 4.28
C GLY A 199 14.54 0.39 2.79
N ASP A 200 15.69 0.54 2.13
CA ASP A 200 15.87 0.14 0.73
C ASP A 200 17.26 -0.48 0.49
N ARG A 201 17.42 -1.07 -0.67
CA ARG A 201 18.65 -1.68 -1.15
C ARG A 201 19.06 -1.04 -2.48
N MET A 202 20.34 -0.79 -2.67
CA MET A 202 20.91 -0.41 -3.98
C MET A 202 21.89 -1.51 -4.40
N GLY A 203 21.59 -2.23 -5.51
CA GLY A 203 22.31 -3.42 -5.87
C GLY A 203 22.30 -4.45 -4.73
N ASN A 204 23.48 -4.83 -4.23
CA ASN A 204 23.66 -5.68 -3.03
C ASN A 204 23.98 -4.87 -1.76
N SER A 205 23.89 -3.53 -1.81
CA SER A 205 24.09 -2.65 -0.65
C SER A 205 22.76 -2.26 -0.04
N ILE A 206 22.67 -2.36 1.30
CA ILE A 206 21.54 -1.80 2.04
C ILE A 206 22.03 -0.51 2.68
N ALA A 207 21.29 0.56 2.46
CA ALA A 207 21.46 1.78 3.23
C ALA A 207 21.00 1.51 4.67
N ILE A 208 21.95 1.23 5.56
CA ILE A 208 21.70 0.91 6.98
C ILE A 208 20.98 2.07 7.69
N SER A 209 21.19 3.30 7.24
CA SER A 209 20.51 4.50 7.75
C SER A 209 19.01 4.51 7.48
N SER A 210 18.52 3.75 6.51
CA SER A 210 17.11 3.72 6.14
C SER A 210 16.33 2.60 6.85
N VAL A 211 16.99 1.50 7.24
CA VAL A 211 16.33 0.42 8.00
C VAL A 211 15.98 0.94 9.40
N GLY A 212 14.71 0.85 9.76
CA GLY A 212 14.19 1.39 11.02
C GLY A 212 13.85 2.88 10.98
N ASN A 213 14.18 3.61 9.92
CA ASN A 213 13.91 5.04 9.78
C ASN A 213 13.00 5.36 8.58
N GLU A 214 13.08 4.57 7.51
CA GLU A 214 12.31 4.81 6.30
C GLU A 214 11.61 3.54 5.80
N GLY A 215 10.35 3.67 5.39
CA GLY A 215 9.61 2.68 4.64
C GLY A 215 9.46 3.12 3.20
N ARG A 216 9.76 2.20 2.26
CA ARG A 216 9.66 2.45 0.82
C ARG A 216 9.00 1.26 0.14
N TYR A 217 7.87 1.52 -0.53
CA TYR A 217 7.02 0.48 -1.10
C TYR A 217 6.79 0.74 -2.58
N TRP A 218 7.08 -0.26 -3.42
CA TRP A 218 6.84 -0.16 -4.84
C TRP A 218 5.37 0.04 -5.19
N SER A 219 5.14 0.85 -6.22
CA SER A 219 3.91 0.81 -7.01
C SER A 219 4.14 0.01 -8.30
N SER A 220 3.06 -0.35 -8.99
CA SER A 220 3.15 -1.00 -10.30
C SER A 220 3.40 -0.01 -11.44
N THR A 221 3.41 1.30 -11.18
CA THR A 221 3.44 2.36 -12.20
C THR A 221 4.87 2.72 -12.59
N PRO A 222 5.25 2.56 -13.87
CA PRO A 222 6.51 3.07 -14.39
C PRO A 222 6.46 4.60 -14.56
N ILE A 223 7.63 5.25 -14.62
CA ILE A 223 7.76 6.67 -14.98
C ILE A 223 8.40 6.80 -16.36
N THR A 224 9.70 6.63 -16.41
CA THR A 224 10.52 6.69 -17.63
C THR A 224 11.39 5.44 -17.70
N ASP A 225 12.23 5.35 -18.74
CA ASP A 225 13.19 4.26 -18.84
C ASP A 225 14.07 4.16 -17.60
N GLY A 226 14.00 3.02 -16.95
CA GLY A 226 14.78 2.71 -15.77
C GLY A 226 14.24 3.26 -14.45
N CYS A 227 13.16 4.05 -14.42
CA CYS A 227 12.54 4.60 -13.21
C CYS A 227 11.09 4.13 -13.00
N ALA A 228 10.65 4.10 -11.74
CA ALA A 228 9.27 3.76 -11.36
C ALA A 228 8.83 4.51 -10.09
N HIS A 229 7.52 4.65 -9.92
CA HIS A 229 6.93 5.25 -8.73
C HIS A 229 6.94 4.30 -7.51
N TYR A 230 7.04 4.90 -6.36
CA TYR A 230 6.91 4.24 -5.05
C TYR A 230 6.23 5.19 -4.06
N ILE A 231 5.81 4.68 -2.93
CA ILE A 231 5.52 5.53 -1.76
C ILE A 231 6.66 5.41 -0.75
N GLY A 232 6.98 6.53 -0.11
CA GLY A 232 8.00 6.59 0.94
C GLY A 232 7.46 7.34 2.16
N PHE A 233 7.92 6.92 3.33
CA PHE A 233 7.65 7.59 4.60
C PHE A 233 8.83 7.39 5.56
N GLY A 234 8.99 8.30 6.51
CA GLY A 234 10.11 8.30 7.45
C GLY A 234 10.26 9.69 8.06
N ASP A 235 11.50 10.12 8.29
CA ASP A 235 11.80 11.48 8.77
C ASP A 235 11.34 12.57 7.76
N PHE A 236 11.11 12.16 6.51
CA PHE A 236 10.52 12.99 5.45
C PHE A 236 9.48 12.15 4.73
N VAL A 237 8.21 12.58 4.77
CA VAL A 237 7.23 12.00 3.87
C VAL A 237 7.38 12.66 2.52
N ASN A 238 7.78 11.85 1.58
CA ASN A 238 7.64 12.17 0.17
C ASN A 238 6.38 11.45 -0.33
N GLU A 239 5.24 12.10 -0.16
CA GLU A 239 3.95 11.65 -0.69
C GLU A 239 3.93 11.69 -2.22
N GLU A 240 4.82 12.49 -2.81
CA GLU A 240 5.06 12.61 -4.24
C GLU A 240 6.47 12.12 -4.52
N SER A 241 6.62 10.83 -4.77
CA SER A 241 7.93 10.39 -5.22
C SER A 241 8.10 10.74 -6.69
N ASP A 242 9.07 11.57 -7.00
CA ASP A 242 9.53 11.84 -8.38
C ASP A 242 10.04 10.57 -9.06
N GLY A 243 9.88 9.43 -8.41
CA GLY A 243 10.35 8.12 -8.85
C GLY A 243 11.80 7.84 -8.47
N THR A 244 12.17 6.59 -8.72
CA THR A 244 13.53 6.11 -8.45
C THR A 244 13.91 5.04 -9.44
N LEU A 245 15.22 4.76 -9.51
CA LEU A 245 15.72 3.66 -10.34
C LEU A 245 15.05 2.33 -9.97
N ARG A 246 14.58 1.62 -10.98
CA ARG A 246 13.95 0.30 -10.85
C ARG A 246 14.87 -0.76 -10.23
N SER A 247 16.18 -0.51 -10.25
CA SER A 247 17.20 -1.36 -9.63
C SER A 247 17.24 -1.26 -8.09
N HIS A 248 16.61 -0.25 -7.50
CA HIS A 248 16.48 -0.20 -6.05
C HIS A 248 15.61 -1.36 -5.56
N GLY A 249 16.07 -2.03 -4.50
CA GLY A 249 15.26 -3.03 -3.82
C GLY A 249 14.37 -2.36 -2.78
N ARG A 250 13.04 -2.55 -2.89
CA ARG A 250 12.04 -1.96 -1.99
C ARG A 250 11.02 -2.99 -1.57
N SER A 251 10.33 -2.70 -0.49
CA SER A 251 9.23 -3.53 -0.01
C SER A 251 8.09 -3.61 -1.01
N VAL A 252 7.38 -4.73 -0.97
CA VAL A 252 6.15 -4.97 -1.72
C VAL A 252 5.05 -5.36 -0.74
N ARG A 253 3.92 -4.64 -0.78
CA ARG A 253 2.73 -4.96 -0.03
C ARG A 253 1.60 -5.22 -1.02
N LEU A 254 1.22 -6.47 -1.17
CA LEU A 254 0.19 -6.86 -2.12
C LEU A 254 -1.19 -6.57 -1.57
N VAL A 255 -2.13 -6.40 -2.49
CA VAL A 255 -3.56 -6.24 -2.20
C VAL A 255 -4.38 -7.19 -3.03
N LYS A 256 -5.62 -7.42 -2.59
CA LYS A 256 -6.61 -8.16 -3.35
C LYS A 256 -7.90 -7.34 -3.42
N GLU A 257 -8.45 -7.25 -4.62
CA GLU A 257 -9.68 -6.50 -4.87
C GLU A 257 -10.89 -7.22 -4.28
N ILE A 258 -11.83 -6.45 -3.74
CA ILE A 258 -13.09 -6.93 -3.19
C ILE A 258 -14.21 -6.56 -4.16
N THR A 259 -14.91 -7.58 -4.61
CA THR A 259 -16.12 -7.45 -5.42
C THR A 259 -17.37 -7.96 -4.70
N SER A 260 -17.19 -8.64 -3.56
CA SER A 260 -18.29 -9.09 -2.70
C SER A 260 -17.85 -9.27 -1.25
N PRO A 261 -18.78 -9.14 -0.27
CA PRO A 261 -18.47 -9.30 1.17
C PRO A 261 -17.83 -10.65 1.54
N SER A 262 -18.13 -11.70 0.78
CA SER A 262 -17.63 -13.07 1.02
C SER A 262 -16.11 -13.20 0.80
N GLN A 263 -15.49 -12.24 0.12
CA GLN A 263 -14.06 -12.23 -0.15
C GLN A 263 -13.24 -11.60 0.99
N ILE A 264 -13.89 -10.96 1.95
CA ILE A 264 -13.22 -10.31 3.07
C ILE A 264 -12.63 -11.38 3.99
N PRO A 265 -11.31 -11.39 4.25
CA PRO A 265 -10.69 -12.35 5.15
C PRO A 265 -11.31 -12.30 6.55
N ALA A 266 -11.45 -13.44 7.22
CA ALA A 266 -11.82 -13.46 8.63
C ALA A 266 -10.81 -12.67 9.47
N ALA A 267 -11.27 -12.03 10.54
CA ALA A 267 -10.36 -11.42 11.51
C ALA A 267 -9.52 -12.53 12.18
N LYS A 268 -8.20 -12.40 12.14
CA LYS A 268 -7.27 -13.31 12.83
C LYS A 268 -7.27 -13.07 14.34
#